data_566572e12f815768bf343beff3dde22c
#
_entry.id   566572e12f815768bf343beff3dde22c
#
_cell.length_a   1.000
_cell.length_b   1.000
_cell.length_c   1.000
_cell.angle_alpha   90.00
_cell.angle_beta   90.00
_cell.angle_gamma   90.00
#
_symmetry.space_group_name_H-M   'P 1'
#
loop_
_entity.id
_entity.type
_entity.pdbx_description
1 polymer ?
#
loop_
_entity_poly.entity_id
_entity_poly.type
_entity_poly.pdbx_seq_one_letter_code
_entity_poly.pdbx_strand_id
1 'polypeptide(L)'
;MPKQTLTVAWISDFPVEWLPDLPEALRAWPRRHPATWQMVLLSELEKDPALRVHVILLRHRLERAFCFERNRTVFHVLKAAPWLRVASVFWADTLLIRRVCRRIGPDLVHAWGMEKGAPLIAHRLGRPYVMTVQGLFGWYRERVPLGRYDRFIERLERVSLRRAPVVTTESDYAVRYLKARYPQLRIQQAEHAPNQAFFQVRRQPQVQPIRFISIGTLSFRKGTDLLFRALERLRAELAFTLEVISGPNRQYLASLRPTVSEALWQQVEFKHHLLPAEVAKELERPTLMLLPTRADVSPNAVKECVVAGVPVVASSIGGVPDYVAAGRNGLLFPPGDLEGFLAAIRTAVQHPLFGRGQVDAATLAQSRDYLSPARMARNFLAAYQAALSPAAGQSPSR
;
A
#
# COMPACT_ATOMS: atom_id res chain seq x y z
N MET A 1 -3.12 -18.92 -34.84
CA MET A 1 -4.40 -18.61 -34.17
C MET A 1 -4.25 -17.28 -33.46
N PRO A 2 -5.22 -16.36 -33.50
CA PRO A 2 -5.13 -15.13 -32.74
C PRO A 2 -5.01 -15.51 -31.25
N LYS A 3 -4.05 -14.91 -30.54
CA LYS A 3 -3.86 -15.10 -29.10
C LYS A 3 -5.18 -14.73 -28.42
N GLN A 4 -5.82 -15.70 -27.75
CA GLN A 4 -7.08 -15.46 -27.06
C GLN A 4 -6.84 -14.41 -25.97
N THR A 5 -7.62 -13.33 -25.98
CA THR A 5 -7.50 -12.24 -25.01
C THR A 5 -7.83 -12.77 -23.60
N LEU A 6 -6.89 -12.65 -22.68
CA LEU A 6 -7.10 -13.00 -21.27
C LEU A 6 -7.96 -11.93 -20.59
N THR A 7 -9.12 -12.32 -20.09
CA THR A 7 -10.05 -11.44 -19.39
C THR A 7 -9.92 -11.62 -17.88
N VAL A 8 -9.50 -10.56 -17.17
CA VAL A 8 -9.30 -10.56 -15.72
C VAL A 8 -10.30 -9.64 -15.04
N ALA A 9 -11.03 -10.15 -14.04
CA ALA A 9 -11.93 -9.35 -13.21
C ALA A 9 -11.28 -9.00 -11.86
N TRP A 10 -11.04 -7.74 -11.59
CA TRP A 10 -10.57 -7.26 -10.29
C TRP A 10 -11.75 -7.00 -9.35
N ILE A 11 -11.76 -7.63 -8.18
CA ILE A 11 -12.63 -7.27 -7.06
C ILE A 11 -11.80 -6.38 -6.15
N SER A 12 -12.05 -5.08 -6.18
CA SER A 12 -11.15 -4.10 -5.57
C SER A 12 -11.91 -2.90 -5.00
N ASP A 13 -11.29 -2.24 -4.02
CA ASP A 13 -11.63 -0.87 -3.62
C ASP A 13 -10.81 0.15 -4.43
N PHE A 14 -10.66 -0.11 -5.71
CA PHE A 14 -9.89 0.71 -6.64
C PHE A 14 -10.19 2.20 -6.45
N PRO A 15 -9.17 3.08 -6.40
CA PRO A 15 -9.34 4.50 -6.15
C PRO A 15 -9.82 5.23 -7.41
N VAL A 16 -10.99 4.85 -7.91
CA VAL A 16 -11.56 5.38 -9.16
C VAL A 16 -11.69 6.91 -9.13
N GLU A 17 -11.87 7.47 -7.94
CA GLU A 17 -12.01 8.92 -7.71
C GLU A 17 -10.72 9.71 -7.99
N TRP A 18 -9.61 9.02 -8.24
CA TRP A 18 -8.30 9.61 -8.58
C TRP A 18 -8.00 9.56 -10.08
N LEU A 19 -8.83 8.88 -10.87
CA LEU A 19 -8.67 8.85 -12.32
C LEU A 19 -8.93 10.26 -12.89
N PRO A 20 -8.20 10.70 -13.93
CA PRO A 20 -8.63 11.83 -14.75
C PRO A 20 -9.91 11.47 -15.51
N ASP A 21 -10.65 12.47 -15.93
CA ASP A 21 -11.86 12.33 -16.79
C ASP A 21 -12.96 11.41 -16.20
N LEU A 22 -13.28 11.66 -14.93
CA LEU A 22 -14.32 10.90 -14.22
C LEU A 22 -15.73 11.16 -14.79
N PRO A 23 -16.58 10.12 -14.85
CA PRO A 23 -18.01 10.29 -15.01
C PRO A 23 -18.58 11.26 -13.97
N GLU A 24 -19.56 12.07 -14.35
CA GLU A 24 -20.18 13.10 -13.49
C GLU A 24 -20.62 12.51 -12.12
N ALA A 25 -21.21 11.32 -12.13
CA ALA A 25 -21.64 10.61 -10.92
C ALA A 25 -20.52 10.33 -9.90
N LEU A 26 -19.26 10.43 -10.28
CA LEU A 26 -18.10 10.21 -9.40
C LEU A 26 -17.31 11.49 -9.09
N ARG A 27 -17.53 12.60 -9.79
CA ARG A 27 -16.76 13.84 -9.60
C ARG A 27 -16.89 14.45 -8.20
N ALA A 28 -18.06 14.31 -7.59
CA ALA A 28 -18.34 14.81 -6.23
C ALA A 28 -17.86 13.89 -5.12
N TRP A 29 -17.23 12.75 -5.45
CA TRP A 29 -16.79 11.79 -4.44
C TRP A 29 -15.49 12.24 -3.79
N PRO A 30 -15.40 12.13 -2.44
CA PRO A 30 -14.18 12.50 -1.76
C PRO A 30 -13.06 11.51 -2.14
N ARG A 31 -11.92 12.05 -2.51
CA ARG A 31 -10.68 11.29 -2.70
C ARG A 31 -10.28 10.68 -1.35
N ARG A 32 -10.42 9.37 -1.22
CA ARG A 32 -10.02 8.61 -0.04
C ARG A 32 -8.59 8.11 -0.19
N HIS A 33 -8.15 7.27 0.74
CA HIS A 33 -6.82 6.67 0.69
C HIS A 33 -6.54 6.09 -0.70
N PRO A 34 -5.55 6.62 -1.41
CA PRO A 34 -5.27 6.19 -2.76
C PRO A 34 -4.48 4.88 -2.73
N ALA A 35 -5.09 3.79 -3.18
CA ALA A 35 -4.36 2.59 -3.54
C ALA A 35 -3.63 2.83 -4.88
N THR A 36 -2.71 3.80 -4.89
CA THR A 36 -2.05 4.33 -6.10
C THR A 36 -1.31 3.26 -6.87
N TRP A 37 -0.79 2.24 -6.20
CA TRP A 37 -0.17 1.07 -6.82
C TRP A 37 -1.13 0.31 -7.75
N GLN A 38 -2.43 0.27 -7.46
CA GLN A 38 -3.40 -0.36 -8.37
C GLN A 38 -3.54 0.43 -9.68
N MET A 39 -3.48 1.76 -9.61
CA MET A 39 -3.48 2.60 -10.82
C MET A 39 -2.20 2.39 -11.63
N VAL A 40 -1.06 2.30 -10.96
CA VAL A 40 0.25 2.02 -11.60
C VAL A 40 0.22 0.66 -12.29
N LEU A 41 -0.24 -0.39 -11.58
CA LEU A 41 -0.35 -1.73 -12.17
C LEU A 41 -1.31 -1.74 -13.36
N LEU A 42 -2.49 -1.11 -13.23
CA LEU A 42 -3.47 -1.06 -14.31
C LEU A 42 -2.89 -0.41 -15.56
N SER A 43 -2.19 0.72 -15.39
CA SER A 43 -1.53 1.43 -16.49
C SER A 43 -0.46 0.58 -17.20
N GLU A 44 0.25 -0.26 -16.46
CA GLU A 44 1.22 -1.20 -17.06
C GLU A 44 0.53 -2.36 -17.77
N LEU A 45 -0.53 -2.92 -17.19
CA LEU A 45 -1.27 -4.03 -17.80
C LEU A 45 -2.03 -3.61 -19.07
N GLU A 46 -2.48 -2.36 -19.14
CA GLU A 46 -3.13 -1.80 -20.33
C GLU A 46 -2.23 -1.74 -21.58
N LYS A 47 -0.89 -1.85 -21.40
CA LYS A 47 0.07 -1.91 -22.52
C LYS A 47 0.04 -3.26 -23.24
N ASP A 48 -0.44 -4.33 -22.61
CA ASP A 48 -0.57 -5.65 -23.24
C ASP A 48 -1.92 -5.78 -23.97
N PRO A 49 -1.91 -5.85 -25.33
CA PRO A 49 -3.13 -6.00 -26.10
C PRO A 49 -3.84 -7.34 -25.89
N ALA A 50 -3.17 -8.35 -25.39
CA ALA A 50 -3.74 -9.67 -25.10
C ALA A 50 -4.41 -9.74 -23.71
N LEU A 51 -4.48 -8.62 -22.97
CA LEU A 51 -5.11 -8.54 -21.65
C LEU A 51 -6.28 -7.55 -21.65
N ARG A 52 -7.40 -7.95 -21.07
CA ARG A 52 -8.55 -7.08 -20.78
C ARG A 52 -8.90 -7.11 -19.31
N VAL A 53 -8.93 -5.95 -18.66
CA VAL A 53 -9.21 -5.83 -17.23
C VAL A 53 -10.61 -5.26 -17.02
N HIS A 54 -11.38 -5.91 -16.14
CA HIS A 54 -12.65 -5.43 -15.63
C HIS A 54 -12.50 -5.14 -14.14
N VAL A 55 -12.61 -3.88 -13.73
CA VAL A 55 -12.53 -3.47 -12.33
C VAL A 55 -13.95 -3.41 -11.75
N ILE A 56 -14.24 -4.27 -10.77
CA ILE A 56 -15.54 -4.33 -10.10
C ILE A 56 -15.40 -3.74 -8.70
N LEU A 57 -16.05 -2.61 -8.48
CA LEU A 57 -16.00 -1.88 -7.22
C LEU A 57 -17.39 -1.64 -6.65
N LEU A 58 -17.48 -1.68 -5.33
CA LEU A 58 -18.72 -1.50 -4.59
C LEU A 58 -18.73 -0.13 -3.89
N ARG A 59 -19.78 0.65 -4.13
CA ARG A 59 -19.98 1.96 -3.51
C ARG A 59 -21.38 2.05 -2.91
N HIS A 60 -21.53 2.76 -1.80
CA HIS A 60 -22.80 2.88 -1.08
C HIS A 60 -23.58 4.17 -1.41
N ARG A 61 -22.89 5.24 -1.82
CA ARG A 61 -23.50 6.52 -2.14
C ARG A 61 -23.78 6.68 -3.63
N LEU A 62 -24.42 5.70 -4.25
CA LEU A 62 -24.81 5.73 -5.64
C LEU A 62 -26.33 5.76 -5.76
N GLU A 63 -26.86 6.49 -6.71
CA GLU A 63 -28.27 6.38 -7.09
C GLU A 63 -28.54 5.03 -7.75
N ARG A 64 -27.72 4.68 -8.74
CA ARG A 64 -27.78 3.41 -9.49
C ARG A 64 -26.38 2.89 -9.82
N ALA A 65 -26.29 1.59 -10.08
CA ALA A 65 -25.09 0.97 -10.63
C ALA A 65 -24.89 1.42 -12.08
N PHE A 66 -23.63 1.60 -12.49
CA PHE A 66 -23.27 1.92 -13.86
C PHE A 66 -21.91 1.32 -14.24
N CYS A 67 -21.59 1.35 -15.54
CA CYS A 67 -20.26 0.99 -16.03
C CYS A 67 -19.77 2.06 -17.00
N PHE A 68 -18.44 2.19 -17.09
CA PHE A 68 -17.77 3.02 -18.08
C PHE A 68 -16.47 2.35 -18.50
N GLU A 69 -16.02 2.68 -19.70
CA GLU A 69 -14.74 2.21 -20.24
C GLU A 69 -13.75 3.36 -20.27
N ARG A 70 -12.51 3.07 -19.90
CA ARG A 70 -11.39 3.98 -20.03
C ARG A 70 -10.18 3.19 -20.50
N ASN A 71 -9.57 3.64 -21.60
CA ASN A 71 -8.53 2.88 -22.30
C ASN A 71 -9.01 1.45 -22.63
N ARG A 72 -8.37 0.45 -22.07
CA ARG A 72 -8.72 -0.98 -22.26
C ARG A 72 -9.39 -1.60 -21.05
N THR A 73 -9.74 -0.79 -20.06
CA THR A 73 -10.32 -1.21 -18.78
C THR A 73 -11.79 -0.83 -18.69
N VAL A 74 -12.62 -1.78 -18.29
CA VAL A 74 -14.06 -1.54 -18.02
C VAL A 74 -14.27 -1.49 -16.51
N PHE A 75 -14.82 -0.39 -16.02
CA PHE A 75 -15.14 -0.17 -14.62
C PHE A 75 -16.62 -0.46 -14.37
N HIS A 76 -16.91 -1.38 -13.45
CA HIS A 76 -18.26 -1.71 -13.00
C HIS A 76 -18.46 -1.15 -11.60
N VAL A 77 -19.18 -0.05 -11.46
CA VAL A 77 -19.46 0.61 -10.18
C VAL A 77 -20.82 0.14 -9.68
N LEU A 78 -20.83 -0.71 -8.68
CA LEU A 78 -22.03 -1.35 -8.16
C LEU A 78 -22.51 -0.67 -6.89
N LYS A 79 -23.83 -0.48 -6.77
CA LYS A 79 -24.46 0.02 -5.54
C LYS A 79 -24.48 -1.10 -4.49
N ALA A 80 -23.83 -0.88 -3.36
CA ALA A 80 -23.83 -1.83 -2.23
C ALA A 80 -24.55 -1.24 -1.01
N ALA A 81 -25.25 -2.09 -0.25
CA ALA A 81 -25.83 -1.73 1.03
C ALA A 81 -24.83 -2.05 2.16
N PRO A 82 -24.23 -1.04 2.83
CA PRO A 82 -23.14 -1.27 3.79
C PRO A 82 -23.50 -2.21 4.94
N TRP A 83 -24.73 -2.10 5.45
CA TRP A 83 -25.23 -2.92 6.56
C TRP A 83 -25.38 -4.40 6.19
N LEU A 84 -25.69 -4.72 4.92
CA LEU A 84 -25.78 -6.11 4.45
C LEU A 84 -24.42 -6.80 4.28
N ARG A 85 -23.35 -6.04 4.05
CA ARG A 85 -22.04 -6.59 3.70
C ARG A 85 -21.49 -7.50 4.79
N VAL A 86 -21.30 -6.94 6.00
CA VAL A 86 -20.75 -7.68 7.14
C VAL A 86 -21.77 -8.67 7.69
N ALA A 87 -23.05 -8.26 7.82
CA ALA A 87 -24.12 -9.12 8.33
C ALA A 87 -24.32 -10.40 7.48
N SER A 88 -24.17 -10.29 6.15
CA SER A 88 -24.22 -11.45 5.25
C SER A 88 -22.88 -12.14 5.06
N VAL A 89 -21.84 -11.76 5.79
CA VAL A 89 -20.47 -12.22 5.55
C VAL A 89 -20.12 -12.12 4.05
N PHE A 90 -20.43 -10.96 3.45
CA PHE A 90 -20.23 -10.62 2.03
C PHE A 90 -21.02 -11.46 1.00
N TRP A 91 -22.06 -12.21 1.42
CA TRP A 91 -22.90 -12.92 0.45
C TRP A 91 -23.70 -11.99 -0.46
N ALA A 92 -24.21 -10.88 0.08
CA ALA A 92 -24.90 -9.87 -0.72
C ALA A 92 -23.98 -9.33 -1.83
N ASP A 93 -22.73 -9.00 -1.48
CA ASP A 93 -21.70 -8.55 -2.44
C ASP A 93 -21.38 -9.65 -3.46
N THR A 94 -21.30 -10.91 -3.01
CA THR A 94 -21.05 -12.06 -3.89
C THR A 94 -22.13 -12.18 -4.97
N LEU A 95 -23.40 -12.02 -4.62
CA LEU A 95 -24.52 -12.13 -5.58
C LEU A 95 -24.49 -11.00 -6.62
N LEU A 96 -24.17 -9.76 -6.19
CA LEU A 96 -24.03 -8.62 -7.09
C LEU A 96 -22.88 -8.84 -8.08
N ILE A 97 -21.70 -9.22 -7.57
CA ILE A 97 -20.51 -9.43 -8.38
C ILE A 97 -20.66 -10.63 -9.31
N ARG A 98 -21.32 -11.72 -8.84
CA ARG A 98 -21.62 -12.90 -9.66
C ARG A 98 -22.43 -12.56 -10.90
N ARG A 99 -23.42 -11.65 -10.80
CA ARG A 99 -24.19 -11.19 -11.96
C ARG A 99 -23.32 -10.53 -13.00
N VAL A 100 -22.38 -9.69 -12.57
CA VAL A 100 -21.41 -9.04 -13.46
C VAL A 100 -20.46 -10.07 -14.07
N CYS A 101 -19.87 -10.96 -13.27
CA CYS A 101 -18.95 -12.00 -13.75
C CYS A 101 -19.62 -13.00 -14.74
N ARG A 102 -20.93 -13.27 -14.60
CA ARG A 102 -21.66 -14.10 -15.59
C ARG A 102 -21.77 -13.42 -16.95
N ARG A 103 -21.84 -12.08 -17.00
CA ARG A 103 -21.90 -11.31 -18.27
C ARG A 103 -20.54 -11.16 -18.89
N ILE A 104 -19.50 -10.92 -18.09
CA ILE A 104 -18.13 -10.73 -18.53
C ILE A 104 -17.50 -12.04 -18.99
N GLY A 105 -17.76 -13.14 -18.26
CA GLY A 105 -17.11 -14.43 -18.48
C GLY A 105 -15.61 -14.41 -18.19
N PRO A 106 -15.09 -13.82 -17.07
CA PRO A 106 -13.65 -13.66 -16.87
C PRO A 106 -12.96 -15.01 -16.73
N ASP A 107 -11.78 -15.13 -17.31
CA ASP A 107 -10.91 -16.31 -17.18
C ASP A 107 -10.33 -16.41 -15.77
N LEU A 108 -10.06 -15.24 -15.15
CA LEU A 108 -9.44 -15.11 -13.85
C LEU A 108 -10.12 -14.00 -13.02
N VAL A 109 -10.19 -14.22 -11.71
CA VAL A 109 -10.58 -13.19 -10.74
C VAL A 109 -9.37 -12.77 -9.91
N HIS A 110 -9.15 -11.46 -9.75
CA HIS A 110 -8.14 -10.94 -8.84
C HIS A 110 -8.80 -10.25 -7.65
N ALA A 111 -8.60 -10.79 -6.46
CA ALA A 111 -9.14 -10.28 -5.20
C ALA A 111 -8.11 -9.39 -4.49
N TRP A 112 -8.41 -8.09 -4.38
CA TRP A 112 -7.53 -7.10 -3.79
C TRP A 112 -7.88 -6.81 -2.32
N GLY A 113 -6.94 -7.14 -1.42
CA GLY A 113 -7.06 -6.88 0.01
C GLY A 113 -8.10 -7.75 0.72
N MET A 114 -8.06 -7.72 2.03
CA MET A 114 -8.95 -8.49 2.90
C MET A 114 -10.13 -7.68 3.42
N GLU A 115 -9.94 -6.37 3.52
CA GLU A 115 -10.75 -5.43 4.30
C GLU A 115 -12.22 -5.41 3.88
N LYS A 116 -12.49 -5.76 2.63
CA LYS A 116 -13.86 -5.77 2.07
C LYS A 116 -14.31 -7.15 1.57
N GLY A 117 -13.66 -8.21 2.05
CA GLY A 117 -14.06 -9.59 1.78
C GLY A 117 -13.80 -10.07 0.35
N ALA A 118 -12.98 -9.36 -0.44
CA ALA A 118 -12.72 -9.70 -1.84
C ALA A 118 -12.26 -11.16 -2.06
N PRO A 119 -11.34 -11.74 -1.26
CA PRO A 119 -10.93 -13.13 -1.44
C PRO A 119 -12.06 -14.14 -1.17
N LEU A 120 -12.89 -13.86 -0.18
CA LEU A 120 -14.04 -14.73 0.12
C LEU A 120 -15.08 -14.70 -1.01
N ILE A 121 -15.30 -13.52 -1.60
CA ILE A 121 -16.16 -13.35 -2.78
C ILE A 121 -15.55 -14.11 -3.96
N ALA A 122 -14.27 -13.92 -4.25
CA ALA A 122 -13.60 -14.60 -5.36
C ALA A 122 -13.68 -16.12 -5.26
N HIS A 123 -13.43 -16.68 -4.08
CA HIS A 123 -13.59 -18.12 -3.81
C HIS A 123 -15.00 -18.61 -4.14
N ARG A 124 -16.06 -17.87 -3.73
CA ARG A 124 -17.46 -18.22 -3.97
C ARG A 124 -17.90 -18.12 -5.44
N LEU A 125 -17.14 -17.42 -6.28
CA LEU A 125 -17.42 -17.33 -7.72
C LEU A 125 -17.09 -18.62 -8.46
N GLY A 126 -16.26 -19.51 -7.89
CA GLY A 126 -15.90 -20.81 -8.49
C GLY A 126 -15.04 -20.69 -9.75
N ARG A 127 -14.23 -19.63 -9.85
CA ARG A 127 -13.28 -19.40 -10.96
C ARG A 127 -11.85 -19.41 -10.45
N PRO A 128 -10.86 -19.64 -11.32
CA PRO A 128 -9.45 -19.39 -10.96
C PRO A 128 -9.29 -17.99 -10.37
N TYR A 129 -8.54 -17.84 -9.29
CA TYR A 129 -8.34 -16.53 -8.70
C TYR A 129 -6.97 -16.34 -8.06
N VAL A 130 -6.52 -15.09 -8.04
CA VAL A 130 -5.38 -14.60 -7.28
C VAL A 130 -5.88 -13.76 -6.12
N MET A 131 -5.25 -13.90 -4.96
CA MET A 131 -5.52 -13.09 -3.78
C MET A 131 -4.30 -12.23 -3.46
N THR A 132 -4.43 -10.90 -3.50
CA THR A 132 -3.38 -9.99 -3.03
C THR A 132 -3.58 -9.65 -1.57
N VAL A 133 -2.55 -9.92 -0.77
CA VAL A 133 -2.49 -9.55 0.65
C VAL A 133 -1.77 -8.21 0.78
N GLN A 134 -2.53 -7.15 1.11
CA GLN A 134 -2.01 -5.79 1.28
C GLN A 134 -1.60 -5.49 2.73
N GLY A 135 -2.15 -6.23 3.68
CA GLY A 135 -1.84 -6.18 5.10
C GLY A 135 -2.08 -7.54 5.74
N LEU A 136 -1.32 -7.87 6.76
CA LEU A 136 -1.42 -9.13 7.48
C LEU A 136 -2.07 -8.88 8.85
N PHE A 137 -3.39 -9.07 8.95
CA PHE A 137 -4.15 -8.80 10.19
C PHE A 137 -3.76 -9.74 11.32
N GLY A 138 -3.44 -11.00 11.03
CA GLY A 138 -2.87 -11.94 12.00
C GLY A 138 -1.56 -11.45 12.58
N TRP A 139 -0.68 -10.90 11.74
CA TRP A 139 0.60 -10.32 12.17
C TRP A 139 0.43 -9.01 12.93
N TYR A 140 -0.51 -8.14 12.51
CA TYR A 140 -0.82 -6.90 13.24
C TYR A 140 -1.33 -7.18 14.65
N ARG A 141 -2.19 -8.21 14.81
CA ARG A 141 -2.72 -8.63 16.11
C ARG A 141 -1.63 -9.01 17.13
N GLU A 142 -0.52 -9.56 16.67
CA GLU A 142 0.62 -9.92 17.51
C GLU A 142 1.37 -8.68 18.04
N ARG A 143 1.16 -7.49 17.47
CA ARG A 143 1.99 -6.30 17.71
C ARG A 143 1.24 -5.06 18.17
N VAL A 144 -0.01 -4.94 17.78
CA VAL A 144 -0.83 -3.78 18.10
C VAL A 144 -2.27 -4.21 18.44
N PRO A 145 -2.96 -3.48 19.33
CA PRO A 145 -4.36 -3.73 19.58
C PRO A 145 -5.21 -3.56 18.32
N LEU A 146 -6.02 -4.56 17.97
CA LEU A 146 -6.95 -4.50 16.86
C LEU A 146 -8.37 -4.12 17.30
N GLY A 147 -9.03 -3.29 16.50
CA GLY A 147 -10.43 -2.97 16.63
C GLY A 147 -11.35 -4.19 16.40
N ARG A 148 -12.65 -4.05 16.70
CA ARG A 148 -13.63 -5.15 16.54
C ARG A 148 -13.74 -5.61 15.09
N TYR A 149 -13.73 -4.67 14.14
CA TYR A 149 -13.78 -4.95 12.71
C TYR A 149 -12.50 -5.66 12.24
N ASP A 150 -11.33 -5.17 12.63
CA ASP A 150 -10.05 -5.78 12.22
C ASP A 150 -9.89 -7.22 12.74
N ARG A 151 -10.42 -7.52 13.95
CA ARG A 151 -10.48 -8.89 14.48
C ARG A 151 -11.41 -9.80 13.66
N PHE A 152 -12.50 -9.26 13.13
CA PHE A 152 -13.36 -9.99 12.19
C PHE A 152 -12.62 -10.25 10.87
N ILE A 153 -11.95 -9.25 10.32
CA ILE A 153 -11.14 -9.39 9.09
C ILE A 153 -10.00 -10.38 9.28
N GLU A 154 -9.34 -10.39 10.43
CA GLU A 154 -8.27 -11.38 10.76
C GLU A 154 -8.80 -12.84 10.71
N ARG A 155 -10.03 -13.08 11.17
CA ARG A 155 -10.65 -14.40 11.04
C ARG A 155 -10.92 -14.77 9.57
N LEU A 156 -11.37 -13.82 8.77
CA LEU A 156 -11.58 -14.03 7.33
C LEU A 156 -10.26 -14.23 6.59
N GLU A 157 -9.19 -13.54 6.99
CA GLU A 157 -7.84 -13.74 6.46
C GLU A 157 -7.41 -15.20 6.61
N ARG A 158 -7.52 -15.77 7.81
CA ARG A 158 -7.17 -17.17 8.05
C ARG A 158 -7.96 -18.16 7.17
N VAL A 159 -9.27 -17.92 7.01
CA VAL A 159 -10.13 -18.75 6.16
C VAL A 159 -9.75 -18.62 4.69
N SER A 160 -9.50 -17.39 4.24
CA SER A 160 -9.18 -17.10 2.84
C SER A 160 -7.80 -17.63 2.43
N LEU A 161 -6.78 -17.47 3.30
CA LEU A 161 -5.43 -17.99 3.06
C LEU A 161 -5.40 -19.52 2.91
N ARG A 162 -6.22 -20.25 3.67
CA ARG A 162 -6.31 -21.72 3.55
C ARG A 162 -6.94 -22.19 2.24
N ARG A 163 -7.66 -21.31 1.54
CA ARG A 163 -8.42 -21.63 0.32
C ARG A 163 -7.87 -21.00 -0.94
N ALA A 164 -6.95 -20.04 -0.80
CA ALA A 164 -6.42 -19.30 -1.94
C ALA A 164 -5.54 -20.19 -2.81
N PRO A 165 -5.80 -20.31 -4.12
CA PRO A 165 -4.97 -21.09 -5.03
C PRO A 165 -3.62 -20.43 -5.28
N VAL A 166 -3.57 -19.10 -5.39
CA VAL A 166 -2.36 -18.29 -5.52
C VAL A 166 -2.52 -17.03 -4.70
N VAL A 167 -1.49 -16.70 -3.92
CA VAL A 167 -1.41 -15.49 -3.10
C VAL A 167 -0.30 -14.59 -3.63
N THR A 168 -0.56 -13.29 -3.77
CA THR A 168 0.49 -12.31 -3.95
C THR A 168 0.68 -11.50 -2.68
N THR A 169 1.93 -11.17 -2.39
CA THR A 169 2.31 -10.28 -1.28
C THR A 169 3.57 -9.51 -1.64
N GLU A 170 3.86 -8.42 -0.94
CA GLU A 170 4.83 -7.43 -1.39
C GLU A 170 6.26 -7.72 -0.94
N SER A 171 6.48 -8.02 0.34
CA SER A 171 7.81 -8.05 0.94
C SER A 171 8.32 -9.48 1.17
N ASP A 172 9.64 -9.65 1.16
CA ASP A 172 10.30 -10.91 1.56
C ASP A 172 9.87 -11.33 2.97
N TYR A 173 9.72 -10.35 3.85
CA TYR A 173 9.19 -10.58 5.19
C TYR A 173 7.80 -11.25 5.16
N ALA A 174 6.87 -10.71 4.36
CA ALA A 174 5.52 -11.24 4.26
C ALA A 174 5.50 -12.65 3.65
N VAL A 175 6.36 -12.91 2.66
CA VAL A 175 6.54 -14.25 2.08
C VAL A 175 6.98 -15.24 3.15
N ARG A 176 8.04 -14.93 3.89
CA ARG A 176 8.54 -15.79 4.99
C ARG A 176 7.48 -16.02 6.08
N TYR A 177 6.78 -14.97 6.50
CA TYR A 177 5.72 -15.04 7.51
C TYR A 177 4.57 -15.94 7.07
N LEU A 178 4.10 -15.79 5.83
CA LEU A 178 3.02 -16.61 5.28
C LEU A 178 3.46 -18.06 5.07
N LYS A 179 4.64 -18.31 4.54
CA LYS A 179 5.19 -19.67 4.34
C LYS A 179 5.35 -20.43 5.64
N ALA A 180 5.79 -19.77 6.71
CA ALA A 180 5.94 -20.41 8.04
C ALA A 180 4.59 -20.86 8.61
N ARG A 181 3.47 -20.15 8.32
CA ARG A 181 2.13 -20.46 8.84
C ARG A 181 1.26 -21.27 7.89
N TYR A 182 1.52 -21.17 6.61
CA TYR A 182 0.75 -21.78 5.51
C TYR A 182 1.73 -22.35 4.47
N PRO A 183 2.47 -23.43 4.77
CA PRO A 183 3.51 -23.98 3.87
C PRO A 183 2.98 -24.36 2.49
N GLN A 184 1.69 -24.75 2.40
CA GLN A 184 1.02 -25.16 1.17
C GLN A 184 0.71 -24.00 0.21
N LEU A 185 0.79 -22.73 0.66
CA LEU A 185 0.45 -21.60 -0.19
C LEU A 185 1.40 -21.48 -1.39
N ARG A 186 0.82 -21.30 -2.56
CA ARG A 186 1.53 -20.83 -3.75
C ARG A 186 1.63 -19.32 -3.67
N ILE A 187 2.80 -18.81 -3.30
CA ILE A 187 3.04 -17.37 -3.14
C ILE A 187 3.88 -16.87 -4.29
N GLN A 188 3.39 -15.84 -4.96
CA GLN A 188 4.13 -15.01 -5.92
C GLN A 188 4.41 -13.66 -5.26
N GLN A 189 5.69 -13.33 -5.07
CA GLN A 189 6.05 -12.01 -4.57
C GLN A 189 5.85 -10.97 -5.68
N ALA A 190 5.14 -9.89 -5.33
CA ALA A 190 4.83 -8.79 -6.25
C ALA A 190 4.77 -7.48 -5.46
N GLU A 191 5.88 -6.77 -5.46
CA GLU A 191 5.99 -5.45 -4.82
C GLU A 191 5.08 -4.45 -5.51
N HIS A 192 4.40 -3.63 -4.71
CA HIS A 192 3.63 -2.51 -5.24
C HIS A 192 4.58 -1.37 -5.61
N ALA A 193 4.66 -1.05 -6.89
CA ALA A 193 5.49 0.03 -7.38
C ALA A 193 4.92 1.40 -7.00
N PRO A 194 5.76 2.36 -6.60
CA PRO A 194 5.38 3.76 -6.48
C PRO A 194 4.92 4.35 -7.82
N ASN A 195 4.17 5.47 -7.75
CA ASN A 195 3.80 6.22 -8.93
C ASN A 195 5.03 6.73 -9.68
N GLN A 196 4.95 6.84 -11.02
CA GLN A 196 6.05 7.29 -11.87
C GLN A 196 6.62 8.66 -11.45
N ALA A 197 5.82 9.54 -10.87
CA ALA A 197 6.26 10.85 -10.40
C ALA A 197 7.39 10.75 -9.37
N PHE A 198 7.42 9.70 -8.52
CA PHE A 198 8.48 9.51 -7.52
C PHE A 198 9.85 9.17 -8.14
N PHE A 199 9.86 8.53 -9.30
CA PHE A 199 11.10 8.22 -10.03
C PHE A 199 11.70 9.46 -10.73
N GLN A 200 10.90 10.52 -10.90
CA GLN A 200 11.27 11.75 -11.57
C GLN A 200 11.69 12.87 -10.62
N VAL A 201 11.64 12.63 -9.30
CA VAL A 201 12.01 13.60 -8.28
C VAL A 201 13.44 14.09 -8.49
N ARG A 202 13.60 15.41 -8.56
CA ARG A 202 14.90 16.10 -8.64
C ARG A 202 15.23 16.66 -7.27
N ARG A 203 16.14 15.99 -6.58
CA ARG A 203 16.51 16.31 -5.20
C ARG A 203 17.19 17.66 -5.08
N GLN A 204 16.66 18.51 -4.20
CA GLN A 204 17.21 19.81 -3.79
C GLN A 204 17.10 19.93 -2.25
N PRO A 205 17.85 19.11 -1.50
CA PRO A 205 17.65 18.98 -0.06
C PRO A 205 17.92 20.29 0.69
N GLN A 206 17.00 20.63 1.60
CA GLN A 206 17.20 21.71 2.55
C GLN A 206 17.91 21.17 3.79
N VAL A 207 19.14 21.54 3.99
CA VAL A 207 19.99 21.03 5.08
C VAL A 207 20.08 21.97 6.29
N GLN A 208 19.66 23.23 6.15
CA GLN A 208 19.63 24.22 7.25
C GLN A 208 18.41 25.16 7.09
N PRO A 209 17.47 25.19 8.05
CA PRO A 209 17.29 24.14 9.06
C PRO A 209 17.04 22.80 8.40
N ILE A 210 17.35 21.70 9.09
CA ILE A 210 17.13 20.35 8.59
C ILE A 210 15.63 20.16 8.33
N ARG A 211 15.26 19.63 7.15
CA ARG A 211 13.86 19.36 6.85
C ARG A 211 13.56 17.86 6.97
N PHE A 212 12.82 17.48 8.00
CA PHE A 212 12.28 16.14 8.16
C PHE A 212 10.95 16.00 7.45
N ILE A 213 10.66 14.80 6.96
CA ILE A 213 9.35 14.44 6.42
C ILE A 213 8.87 13.13 7.04
N SER A 214 7.56 13.03 7.32
CA SER A 214 6.89 11.80 7.70
C SER A 214 5.62 11.62 6.86
N ILE A 215 5.47 10.47 6.22
CA ILE A 215 4.35 10.18 5.31
C ILE A 215 3.57 8.96 5.81
N GLY A 216 2.28 9.11 5.98
CA GLY A 216 1.37 8.03 6.34
C GLY A 216 0.30 8.41 7.35
N THR A 217 -0.58 7.48 7.68
CA THR A 217 -1.69 7.71 8.62
C THR A 217 -1.16 8.00 10.02
N LEU A 218 -1.61 9.08 10.62
CA LEU A 218 -1.30 9.40 12.02
C LEU A 218 -1.97 8.38 12.95
N SER A 219 -1.16 7.58 13.65
CA SER A 219 -1.65 6.52 14.53
C SER A 219 -0.56 5.96 15.44
N PHE A 220 -0.98 5.29 16.52
CA PHE A 220 -0.07 4.54 17.39
C PHE A 220 0.71 3.46 16.61
N ARG A 221 0.04 2.76 15.69
CA ARG A 221 0.68 1.75 14.82
C ARG A 221 1.82 2.33 14.00
N LYS A 222 1.65 3.54 13.44
CA LYS A 222 2.69 4.23 12.66
C LYS A 222 3.74 4.94 13.52
N GLY A 223 3.61 4.89 14.86
CA GLY A 223 4.58 5.47 15.78
C GLY A 223 4.57 6.98 15.83
N THR A 224 3.44 7.62 15.50
CA THR A 224 3.35 9.09 15.50
C THR A 224 3.70 9.69 16.87
N ASP A 225 3.28 9.04 17.96
CA ASP A 225 3.65 9.42 19.33
C ASP A 225 5.18 9.33 19.56
N LEU A 226 5.83 8.31 19.01
CA LEU A 226 7.28 8.14 19.12
C LEU A 226 8.02 9.21 18.31
N LEU A 227 7.49 9.57 17.11
CA LEU A 227 8.03 10.65 16.29
C LEU A 227 8.07 11.97 17.05
N PHE A 228 6.94 12.39 17.61
CA PHE A 228 6.85 13.67 18.32
C PHE A 228 7.69 13.68 19.60
N ARG A 229 7.70 12.58 20.36
CA ARG A 229 8.57 12.44 21.54
C ARG A 229 10.05 12.55 21.22
N ALA A 230 10.48 11.95 20.10
CA ALA A 230 11.87 12.06 19.65
C ALA A 230 12.21 13.49 19.25
N LEU A 231 11.36 14.14 18.46
CA LEU A 231 11.58 15.51 17.99
C LEU A 231 11.53 16.54 19.13
N GLU A 232 10.69 16.35 20.14
CA GLU A 232 10.68 17.18 21.36
C GLU A 232 12.04 17.19 22.04
N ARG A 233 12.73 16.03 22.11
CA ARG A 233 14.06 15.93 22.70
C ARG A 233 15.14 16.52 21.80
N LEU A 234 15.02 16.35 20.47
CA LEU A 234 16.02 16.81 19.50
C LEU A 234 15.99 18.32 19.28
N ARG A 235 14.88 19.02 19.56
CA ARG A 235 14.75 20.45 19.30
C ARG A 235 15.74 21.32 20.08
N ALA A 236 16.28 20.82 21.19
CA ALA A 236 17.33 21.53 21.95
C ALA A 236 18.72 21.38 21.30
N GLU A 237 18.89 20.40 20.41
CA GLU A 237 20.19 20.04 19.82
C GLU A 237 20.27 20.39 18.33
N LEU A 238 19.12 20.38 17.62
CA LEU A 238 19.05 20.52 16.17
C LEU A 238 18.01 21.57 15.76
N ALA A 239 18.39 22.44 14.82
CA ALA A 239 17.42 23.30 14.14
C ALA A 239 16.78 22.51 12.98
N PHE A 240 15.46 22.28 13.07
CA PHE A 240 14.73 21.51 12.05
C PHE A 240 13.30 22.03 11.84
N THR A 241 12.70 21.57 10.77
CA THR A 241 11.26 21.61 10.50
C THR A 241 10.75 20.20 10.22
N LEU A 242 9.48 19.91 10.54
CA LEU A 242 8.83 18.65 10.21
C LEU A 242 7.65 18.87 9.27
N GLU A 243 7.65 18.19 8.16
CA GLU A 243 6.50 18.07 7.29
C GLU A 243 5.82 16.72 7.50
N VAL A 244 4.50 16.74 7.72
CA VAL A 244 3.68 15.54 7.91
C VAL A 244 2.64 15.45 6.80
N ILE A 245 2.81 14.49 5.90
CA ILE A 245 1.83 14.20 4.85
C ILE A 245 0.96 13.03 5.30
N SER A 246 -0.31 13.30 5.58
CA SER A 246 -1.22 12.29 6.12
C SER A 246 -2.67 12.51 5.71
N GLY A 247 -3.51 11.48 5.84
CA GLY A 247 -4.96 11.68 5.92
C GLY A 247 -5.34 12.37 7.24
N PRO A 248 -6.43 13.15 7.28
CA PRO A 248 -6.86 13.83 8.49
C PRO A 248 -7.30 12.81 9.57
N ASN A 249 -6.61 12.80 10.69
CA ASN A 249 -7.01 12.06 11.90
C ASN A 249 -7.08 13.02 13.08
N ARG A 250 -8.12 13.85 13.07
CA ARG A 250 -8.34 14.93 14.08
C ARG A 250 -8.39 14.37 15.50
N GLN A 251 -9.02 13.22 15.71
CA GLN A 251 -9.15 12.62 17.03
C GLN A 251 -7.78 12.21 17.60
N TYR A 252 -6.95 11.57 16.77
CA TYR A 252 -5.60 11.17 17.20
C TYR A 252 -4.70 12.38 17.42
N LEU A 253 -4.75 13.39 16.56
CA LEU A 253 -4.02 14.65 16.75
C LEU A 253 -4.45 15.36 18.04
N ALA A 254 -5.74 15.43 18.34
CA ALA A 254 -6.24 16.03 19.58
C ALA A 254 -5.73 15.29 20.83
N SER A 255 -5.59 13.96 20.77
CA SER A 255 -4.99 13.17 21.87
C SER A 255 -3.49 13.37 22.01
N LEU A 256 -2.80 13.65 20.92
CA LEU A 256 -1.35 13.86 20.89
C LEU A 256 -0.97 15.29 21.30
N ARG A 257 -1.78 16.28 20.94
CA ARG A 257 -1.51 17.72 21.12
C ARG A 257 -1.07 18.11 22.53
N PRO A 258 -1.70 17.61 23.63
CA PRO A 258 -1.28 17.93 25.01
C PRO A 258 0.11 17.40 25.39
N THR A 259 0.65 16.44 24.64
CA THR A 259 1.96 15.82 24.90
C THR A 259 3.11 16.48 24.14
N VAL A 260 2.81 17.50 23.33
CA VAL A 260 3.75 18.19 22.45
C VAL A 260 3.81 19.67 22.84
N SER A 261 5.03 20.22 22.99
CA SER A 261 5.19 21.64 23.31
C SER A 261 4.72 22.55 22.17
N GLU A 262 4.32 23.78 22.50
CA GLU A 262 3.95 24.77 21.50
C GLU A 262 5.10 25.06 20.53
N ALA A 263 6.32 25.14 21.06
CA ALA A 263 7.51 25.40 20.26
C ALA A 263 7.78 24.31 19.22
N LEU A 264 7.58 23.01 19.55
CA LEU A 264 7.69 21.95 18.55
C LEU A 264 6.51 22.02 17.57
N TRP A 265 5.29 22.28 18.06
CA TRP A 265 4.11 22.32 17.21
C TRP A 265 4.20 23.36 16.11
N GLN A 266 4.81 24.51 16.39
CA GLN A 266 5.05 25.58 15.40
C GLN A 266 6.09 25.20 14.32
N GLN A 267 6.89 24.15 14.54
CA GLN A 267 7.84 23.61 13.57
C GLN A 267 7.24 22.53 12.66
N VAL A 268 5.94 22.19 12.87
CA VAL A 268 5.26 21.10 12.15
C VAL A 268 4.27 21.64 11.13
N GLU A 269 4.47 21.28 9.87
CA GLU A 269 3.51 21.55 8.79
C GLU A 269 2.73 20.28 8.46
N PHE A 270 1.39 20.33 8.52
CA PHE A 270 0.52 19.22 8.14
C PHE A 270 -0.06 19.44 6.75
N LYS A 271 0.14 18.47 5.87
CA LYS A 271 -0.43 18.43 4.52
C LYS A 271 -1.36 17.24 4.34
N HIS A 272 -2.49 17.48 3.71
CA HIS A 272 -3.55 16.48 3.54
C HIS A 272 -4.00 16.39 2.10
N HIS A 273 -4.45 15.21 1.68
CA HIS A 273 -5.09 14.97 0.37
C HIS A 273 -4.22 15.31 -0.85
N LEU A 274 -2.89 15.22 -0.72
CA LEU A 274 -1.98 15.45 -1.83
C LEU A 274 -2.08 14.32 -2.87
N LEU A 275 -2.01 14.70 -4.14
CA LEU A 275 -1.85 13.76 -5.26
C LEU A 275 -0.43 13.18 -5.26
N PRO A 276 -0.20 12.00 -5.87
CA PRO A 276 1.15 11.42 -5.95
C PRO A 276 2.20 12.37 -6.54
N ALA A 277 1.83 13.18 -7.53
CA ALA A 277 2.73 14.17 -8.12
C ALA A 277 3.06 15.32 -7.13
N GLU A 278 2.09 15.72 -6.30
CA GLU A 278 2.28 16.72 -5.26
C GLU A 278 3.16 16.17 -4.13
N VAL A 279 2.92 14.92 -3.68
CA VAL A 279 3.81 14.25 -2.73
C VAL A 279 5.24 14.14 -3.28
N ALA A 280 5.40 13.77 -4.56
CA ALA A 280 6.69 13.69 -5.22
C ALA A 280 7.41 15.04 -5.22
N LYS A 281 6.69 16.15 -5.41
CA LYS A 281 7.25 17.51 -5.31
C LYS A 281 7.72 17.83 -3.89
N GLU A 282 6.96 17.43 -2.87
CA GLU A 282 7.39 17.61 -1.48
C GLU A 282 8.65 16.80 -1.16
N LEU A 283 8.91 15.69 -1.84
CA LEU A 283 10.13 14.90 -1.67
C LEU A 283 11.39 15.54 -2.29
N GLU A 284 11.31 16.66 -2.97
CA GLU A 284 12.47 17.36 -3.48
C GLU A 284 13.35 17.94 -2.35
N ARG A 285 12.73 18.44 -1.28
CA ARG A 285 13.38 19.24 -0.22
C ARG A 285 13.80 18.50 1.04
N PRO A 286 13.12 17.45 1.54
CA PRO A 286 13.48 16.84 2.82
C PRO A 286 14.92 16.36 2.86
N THR A 287 15.56 16.54 4.02
CA THR A 287 16.87 15.94 4.30
C THR A 287 16.70 14.48 4.63
N LEU A 288 15.74 14.14 5.51
CA LEU A 288 15.48 12.79 5.99
C LEU A 288 13.98 12.50 6.09
N MET A 289 13.61 11.27 5.74
CA MET A 289 12.29 10.72 6.06
C MET A 289 12.34 9.95 7.38
N LEU A 290 11.37 10.20 8.27
CA LEU A 290 11.27 9.56 9.58
C LEU A 290 10.02 8.68 9.67
N LEU A 291 10.20 7.36 9.93
CA LEU A 291 9.09 6.41 10.05
C LEU A 291 9.28 5.44 11.23
N PRO A 292 8.95 5.84 12.47
CA PRO A 292 9.06 4.97 13.66
C PRO A 292 7.87 4.02 13.82
N THR A 293 7.52 3.30 12.75
CA THR A 293 6.34 2.42 12.75
C THR A 293 6.52 1.21 13.68
N ARG A 294 5.45 0.81 14.39
CA ARG A 294 5.40 -0.39 15.23
C ARG A 294 4.96 -1.63 14.47
N ALA A 295 4.29 -1.45 13.35
CA ALA A 295 3.87 -2.56 12.51
C ALA A 295 3.56 -2.08 11.09
N ASP A 296 4.34 -2.56 10.11
CA ASP A 296 4.12 -2.32 8.68
C ASP A 296 4.69 -3.47 7.86
N VAL A 297 3.87 -4.08 7.05
CA VAL A 297 4.29 -5.23 6.23
C VAL A 297 5.10 -4.78 5.01
N SER A 298 4.68 -3.64 4.41
CA SER A 298 5.33 -3.05 3.23
C SER A 298 4.91 -1.59 3.10
N PRO A 299 5.63 -0.65 3.75
CA PRO A 299 5.24 0.76 3.78
C PRO A 299 5.49 1.45 2.44
N ASN A 300 4.43 1.86 1.75
CA ASN A 300 4.55 2.58 0.48
C ASN A 300 5.35 3.87 0.63
N ALA A 301 5.21 4.60 1.74
CA ALA A 301 5.99 5.80 2.00
C ALA A 301 7.52 5.57 1.98
N VAL A 302 7.99 4.42 2.48
CA VAL A 302 9.40 4.04 2.36
C VAL A 302 9.78 3.80 0.91
N LYS A 303 8.96 3.03 0.17
CA LYS A 303 9.20 2.76 -1.26
C LYS A 303 9.23 4.04 -2.08
N GLU A 304 8.31 4.97 -1.82
CA GLU A 304 8.26 6.29 -2.46
C GLU A 304 9.53 7.10 -2.18
N CYS A 305 9.98 7.14 -0.92
CA CYS A 305 11.19 7.84 -0.52
C CYS A 305 12.47 7.23 -1.12
N VAL A 306 12.61 5.89 -1.11
CA VAL A 306 13.83 5.24 -1.60
C VAL A 306 13.98 5.39 -3.12
N VAL A 307 12.90 5.37 -3.90
CA VAL A 307 12.98 5.62 -5.35
C VAL A 307 13.17 7.11 -5.69
N ALA A 308 12.69 8.00 -4.81
CA ALA A 308 12.93 9.43 -4.91
C ALA A 308 14.37 9.84 -4.50
N GLY A 309 15.10 8.97 -3.81
CA GLY A 309 16.44 9.26 -3.30
C GLY A 309 16.44 10.07 -2.00
N VAL A 310 15.40 9.94 -1.17
CA VAL A 310 15.33 10.51 0.17
C VAL A 310 15.87 9.50 1.17
N PRO A 311 16.88 9.83 1.99
CA PRO A 311 17.36 8.93 3.04
C PRO A 311 16.27 8.66 4.08
N VAL A 312 16.19 7.43 4.56
CA VAL A 312 15.12 6.97 5.45
C VAL A 312 15.67 6.56 6.81
N VAL A 313 15.11 7.09 7.90
CA VAL A 313 15.32 6.57 9.26
C VAL A 313 14.01 5.89 9.69
N ALA A 314 14.03 4.56 9.83
CA ALA A 314 12.83 3.80 10.07
C ALA A 314 13.04 2.63 11.06
N SER A 315 11.94 2.15 11.63
CA SER A 315 11.98 0.96 12.48
C SER A 315 12.32 -0.30 11.66
N SER A 316 13.18 -1.15 12.19
CA SER A 316 13.54 -2.46 11.62
C SER A 316 12.43 -3.48 11.86
N ILE A 317 11.28 -3.32 11.15
CA ILE A 317 10.11 -4.18 11.35
C ILE A 317 9.40 -4.49 10.02
N GLY A 318 8.84 -5.68 9.94
CA GLY A 318 8.10 -6.15 8.77
C GLY A 318 8.96 -6.08 7.52
N GLY A 319 8.42 -5.50 6.43
CA GLY A 319 9.13 -5.34 5.17
C GLY A 319 10.00 -4.09 5.07
N VAL A 320 10.13 -3.26 6.12
CA VAL A 320 11.00 -2.07 6.06
C VAL A 320 12.45 -2.42 5.69
N PRO A 321 13.08 -3.46 6.29
CA PRO A 321 14.44 -3.86 5.94
C PRO A 321 14.62 -4.36 4.50
N ASP A 322 13.53 -4.74 3.81
CA ASP A 322 13.60 -5.17 2.41
C ASP A 322 13.86 -3.99 1.46
N TYR A 323 13.60 -2.75 1.90
CA TYR A 323 13.76 -1.52 1.10
C TYR A 323 14.86 -0.60 1.61
N VAL A 324 15.24 -0.71 2.89
CA VAL A 324 16.24 0.15 3.52
C VAL A 324 17.55 -0.61 3.72
N ALA A 325 18.53 -0.33 2.87
CA ALA A 325 19.90 -0.80 2.99
C ALA A 325 20.67 0.11 3.96
N ALA A 326 20.91 -0.39 5.17
CA ALA A 326 21.56 0.38 6.24
C ALA A 326 22.90 0.99 5.81
N GLY A 327 23.10 2.29 6.06
CA GLY A 327 24.29 3.04 5.67
C GLY A 327 24.36 3.43 4.19
N ARG A 328 23.42 2.98 3.34
CA ARG A 328 23.40 3.30 1.90
C ARG A 328 22.25 4.20 1.49
N ASN A 329 21.01 3.89 1.88
CA ASN A 329 19.85 4.72 1.64
C ASN A 329 19.05 5.05 2.91
N GLY A 330 19.57 4.66 4.09
CA GLY A 330 18.93 4.97 5.35
C GLY A 330 19.56 4.26 6.54
N LEU A 331 18.92 4.40 7.70
CA LEU A 331 19.28 3.74 8.95
C LEU A 331 18.06 3.07 9.55
N LEU A 332 18.28 1.95 10.24
CA LEU A 332 17.25 1.17 10.90
C LEU A 332 17.49 1.14 12.42
N PHE A 333 16.41 1.16 13.19
CA PHE A 333 16.43 1.05 14.64
C PHE A 333 15.35 0.07 15.15
N PRO A 334 15.45 -0.49 16.38
CA PRO A 334 14.45 -1.40 16.91
C PRO A 334 13.06 -0.75 17.04
N PRO A 335 11.95 -1.44 16.67
CA PRO A 335 10.61 -0.86 16.75
C PRO A 335 10.22 -0.53 18.19
N GLY A 336 9.69 0.69 18.39
CA GLY A 336 9.27 1.18 19.72
C GLY A 336 10.39 1.74 20.59
N ASP A 337 11.63 1.62 20.17
CA ASP A 337 12.80 2.10 20.89
C ASP A 337 13.04 3.60 20.62
N LEU A 338 12.74 4.44 21.62
CA LEU A 338 12.93 5.88 21.53
C LEU A 338 14.42 6.27 21.48
N GLU A 339 15.25 5.64 22.29
CA GLU A 339 16.69 5.97 22.36
C GLU A 339 17.40 5.52 21.07
N GLY A 340 17.07 4.33 20.57
CA GLY A 340 17.54 3.85 19.28
C GLY A 340 17.10 4.76 18.12
N PHE A 341 15.88 5.30 18.16
CA PHE A 341 15.40 6.24 17.17
C PHE A 341 16.16 7.57 17.21
N LEU A 342 16.37 8.13 18.40
CA LEU A 342 17.17 9.34 18.60
C LEU A 342 18.60 9.16 18.10
N ALA A 343 19.23 8.06 18.48
CA ALA A 343 20.59 7.73 18.03
C ALA A 343 20.67 7.61 16.50
N ALA A 344 19.69 6.96 15.88
CA ALA A 344 19.61 6.82 14.41
C ALA A 344 19.44 8.18 13.71
N ILE A 345 18.60 9.08 14.24
CA ILE A 345 18.45 10.45 13.68
C ILE A 345 19.77 11.22 13.80
N ARG A 346 20.40 11.24 14.98
CA ARG A 346 21.70 11.92 15.19
C ARG A 346 22.76 11.39 14.22
N THR A 347 22.88 10.07 14.10
CA THR A 347 23.81 9.42 13.17
C THR A 347 23.50 9.79 11.72
N ALA A 348 22.22 9.80 11.33
CA ALA A 348 21.80 10.15 9.97
C ALA A 348 22.13 11.62 9.63
N VAL A 349 21.92 12.54 10.56
CA VAL A 349 22.25 13.97 10.36
C VAL A 349 23.75 14.20 10.20
N GLN A 350 24.58 13.41 10.90
CA GLN A 350 26.04 13.49 10.80
C GLN A 350 26.61 12.67 9.62
N HIS A 351 25.82 11.80 9.02
CA HIS A 351 26.28 10.93 7.94
C HIS A 351 26.65 11.74 6.67
N PRO A 352 27.80 11.45 6.00
CA PRO A 352 28.29 12.25 4.85
C PRO A 352 27.29 12.42 3.71
N LEU A 353 26.47 11.41 3.41
CA LEU A 353 25.41 11.48 2.41
C LEU A 353 24.09 11.94 3.01
N PHE A 354 23.62 11.31 4.09
CA PHE A 354 22.27 11.52 4.63
C PHE A 354 22.09 12.93 5.21
N GLY A 355 23.12 13.48 5.88
CA GLY A 355 23.11 14.86 6.37
C GLY A 355 22.98 15.91 5.25
N ARG A 356 23.30 15.51 4.01
CA ARG A 356 23.10 16.32 2.79
C ARG A 356 21.82 15.91 2.04
N GLY A 357 20.97 15.05 2.61
CA GLY A 357 19.76 14.54 1.98
C GLY A 357 20.02 13.68 0.74
N GLN A 358 21.18 13.04 0.66
CA GLN A 358 21.61 12.19 -0.45
C GLN A 358 21.69 10.72 -0.03
N VAL A 359 21.65 9.82 -0.98
CA VAL A 359 21.79 8.37 -0.81
C VAL A 359 22.88 7.83 -1.74
N ASP A 360 23.33 6.60 -1.49
CA ASP A 360 24.23 5.91 -2.40
C ASP A 360 23.59 5.72 -3.80
N ALA A 361 24.29 6.15 -4.83
CA ALA A 361 23.76 6.18 -6.20
C ALA A 361 23.47 4.77 -6.76
N ALA A 362 24.31 3.80 -6.45
CA ALA A 362 24.10 2.42 -6.89
C ALA A 362 22.88 1.79 -6.21
N THR A 363 22.71 2.05 -4.91
CA THR A 363 21.54 1.61 -4.15
C THR A 363 20.26 2.29 -4.64
N LEU A 364 20.31 3.56 -5.03
CA LEU A 364 19.16 4.24 -5.65
C LEU A 364 18.77 3.59 -6.98
N ALA A 365 19.74 3.28 -7.85
CA ALA A 365 19.48 2.61 -9.11
C ALA A 365 18.86 1.21 -8.89
N GLN A 366 19.39 0.43 -7.96
CA GLN A 366 18.85 -0.89 -7.57
C GLN A 366 17.41 -0.77 -7.04
N SER A 367 17.13 0.20 -6.16
CA SER A 367 15.79 0.42 -5.62
C SER A 367 14.79 0.78 -6.72
N ARG A 368 15.19 1.60 -7.69
CA ARG A 368 14.36 1.98 -8.83
C ARG A 368 14.06 0.81 -9.76
N ASP A 369 15.03 -0.05 -10.03
CA ASP A 369 14.80 -1.29 -10.80
C ASP A 369 13.88 -2.24 -10.05
N TYR A 370 14.19 -2.52 -8.78
CA TYR A 370 13.44 -3.44 -7.93
C TYR A 370 11.98 -3.04 -7.76
N LEU A 371 11.68 -1.75 -7.59
CA LEU A 371 10.35 -1.19 -7.41
C LEU A 371 9.72 -0.66 -8.71
N SER A 372 10.25 -1.04 -9.89
CA SER A 372 9.75 -0.53 -11.15
C SER A 372 8.33 -1.02 -11.47
N PRO A 373 7.47 -0.15 -12.08
CA PRO A 373 6.14 -0.54 -12.52
C PRO A 373 6.13 -1.76 -13.45
N ALA A 374 7.11 -1.83 -14.36
CA ALA A 374 7.25 -2.96 -15.29
C ALA A 374 7.55 -4.28 -14.57
N ARG A 375 8.40 -4.28 -13.52
CA ARG A 375 8.65 -5.46 -12.70
C ARG A 375 7.40 -5.88 -11.94
N MET A 376 6.67 -4.93 -11.34
CA MET A 376 5.39 -5.21 -10.70
C MET A 376 4.42 -5.90 -11.66
N ALA A 377 4.23 -5.37 -12.87
CA ALA A 377 3.34 -5.96 -13.86
C ALA A 377 3.76 -7.39 -14.25
N ARG A 378 5.06 -7.64 -14.50
CA ARG A 378 5.57 -9.00 -14.77
C ARG A 378 5.25 -9.97 -13.64
N ASN A 379 5.41 -9.56 -12.38
CA ASN A 379 5.17 -10.42 -11.22
C ASN A 379 3.67 -10.75 -11.07
N PHE A 380 2.77 -9.78 -11.32
CA PHE A 380 1.34 -10.05 -11.33
C PHE A 380 0.90 -10.92 -12.49
N LEU A 381 1.46 -10.75 -13.68
CA LEU A 381 1.19 -11.63 -14.83
C LEU A 381 1.65 -13.07 -14.54
N ALA A 382 2.80 -13.26 -13.89
CA ALA A 382 3.26 -14.58 -13.43
C ALA A 382 2.27 -15.19 -12.41
N ALA A 383 1.70 -14.39 -11.50
CA ALA A 383 0.66 -14.86 -10.58
C ALA A 383 -0.62 -15.28 -11.33
N TYR A 384 -1.03 -14.53 -12.36
CA TYR A 384 -2.18 -14.89 -13.19
C TYR A 384 -1.97 -16.21 -13.93
N GLN A 385 -0.80 -16.39 -14.54
CA GLN A 385 -0.42 -17.64 -15.19
C GLN A 385 -0.41 -18.81 -14.20
N ALA A 386 0.15 -18.60 -13.00
CA ALA A 386 0.14 -19.60 -11.94
C ALA A 386 -1.25 -20.01 -11.48
N ALA A 387 -2.22 -19.08 -11.46
CA ALA A 387 -3.60 -19.37 -11.08
C ALA A 387 -4.40 -20.07 -12.17
N LEU A 388 -4.05 -19.86 -13.43
CA LEU A 388 -4.67 -20.54 -14.59
C LEU A 388 -4.08 -21.93 -14.83
N SER A 389 -2.86 -22.19 -14.37
CA SER A 389 -2.24 -23.50 -14.47
C SER A 389 -2.77 -24.45 -13.39
N PRO A 390 -3.18 -25.69 -13.74
CA PRO A 390 -3.59 -26.68 -12.75
C PRO A 390 -2.51 -26.87 -11.68
N ALA A 391 -2.90 -27.00 -10.42
CA ALA A 391 -1.98 -27.41 -9.38
C ALA A 391 -1.43 -28.81 -9.76
N ALA A 392 -0.11 -28.96 -9.80
CA ALA A 392 0.49 -30.25 -10.04
C ALA A 392 -0.07 -31.26 -9.01
N GLY A 393 -0.86 -32.24 -9.46
CA GLY A 393 -1.45 -33.27 -8.62
C GLY A 393 -2.98 -33.26 -8.46
N GLN A 394 -3.72 -32.27 -9.01
CA GLN A 394 -5.19 -32.34 -9.08
C GLN A 394 -5.60 -32.75 -10.50
N SER A 395 -5.89 -34.04 -10.69
CA SER A 395 -6.65 -34.50 -11.86
C SER A 395 -8.03 -33.82 -11.85
N PRO A 396 -8.56 -33.37 -13.00
CA PRO A 396 -9.89 -32.79 -13.05
C PRO A 396 -10.90 -33.86 -12.58
N SER A 397 -11.50 -33.65 -11.42
CA SER A 397 -12.69 -34.41 -11.06
C SER A 397 -13.78 -34.06 -12.07
N ARG A 398 -14.16 -35.06 -12.86
CA ARG A 398 -15.29 -35.04 -13.80
C ARG A 398 -16.61 -34.79 -13.08
#